data_d9b653ad7e7f7597db745552ff1059ea
#
_entry.id   d9b653ad7e7f7597db745552ff1059ea
#
_cell.length_a   1.000
_cell.length_b   1.000
_cell.length_c   1.000
_cell.angle_alpha   90.00
_cell.angle_beta   90.00
_cell.angle_gamma   90.00
#
_symmetry.space_group_name_H-M   'P 1'
#
loop_
_entity.id
_entity.type
_entity.pdbx_description
1 polymer ?
#
loop_
_entity_poly.entity_id
_entity_poly.type
_entity_poly.pdbx_seq_one_letter_code
_entity_poly.pdbx_strand_id
1 'polypeptide(L)'
;LLNTLNMAVFSTGLGFVFALILSFFAAKNTAPNERVRQIVRRFLDLFRSFPELVIAMIFLYIMGKSLLPAILAITIHSTGSLGKLFSEAIENVDKKPVEGLQSLGANWFIRVRHGVLTQVLPIILSYTLLRVEINVRASTILGFVGAGGIGEALSTNIQWRYGDEVVAIMVMLVATIICLDYLSQYIRGKMIGGQSVTSGHDRFVFRLNFMKRFRR
;
A
#
# COMPACT_ATOMS: atom_id res chain seq x y z
N LEU A 1 -1.78 -6.22 19.76
CA LEU A 1 -2.57 -5.93 18.57
C LEU A 1 -2.54 -4.43 18.21
N LEU A 2 -2.90 -3.53 19.14
CA LEU A 2 -2.94 -2.09 18.88
C LEU A 2 -1.61 -1.54 18.36
N ASN A 3 -0.49 -1.96 18.93
CA ASN A 3 0.84 -1.54 18.47
C ASN A 3 1.11 -1.98 17.02
N THR A 4 0.68 -3.18 16.62
CA THR A 4 0.81 -3.68 15.26
C THR A 4 -0.04 -2.87 14.27
N LEU A 5 -1.28 -2.55 14.65
CA LEU A 5 -2.15 -1.69 13.85
C LEU A 5 -1.60 -0.26 13.74
N ASN A 6 -1.12 0.31 14.83
CA ASN A 6 -0.48 1.61 14.83
C ASN A 6 0.74 1.65 13.91
N MET A 7 1.64 0.63 13.97
CA MET A 7 2.77 0.53 13.04
C MET A 7 2.30 0.55 11.59
N ALA A 8 1.30 -0.25 11.24
CA ALA A 8 0.79 -0.34 9.88
C ALA A 8 0.15 0.97 9.40
N VAL A 9 -0.66 1.62 10.23
CA VAL A 9 -1.36 2.87 9.87
C VAL A 9 -0.37 4.03 9.76
N PHE A 10 0.51 4.22 10.75
CA PHE A 10 1.49 5.30 10.71
C PHE A 10 2.47 5.16 9.56
N SER A 11 3.01 3.96 9.34
CA SER A 11 3.94 3.70 8.23
C SER A 11 3.27 3.89 6.87
N THR A 12 2.01 3.46 6.72
CA THR A 12 1.26 3.69 5.47
C THR A 12 0.95 5.16 5.27
N GLY A 13 0.57 5.88 6.32
CA GLY A 13 0.30 7.32 6.27
C GLY A 13 1.53 8.13 5.85
N LEU A 14 2.68 7.87 6.48
CA LEU A 14 3.95 8.50 6.09
C LEU A 14 4.35 8.10 4.66
N GLY A 15 4.27 6.81 4.34
CA GLY A 15 4.56 6.29 3.00
C GLY A 15 3.66 6.90 1.93
N PHE A 16 2.37 7.10 2.22
CA PHE A 16 1.42 7.76 1.34
C PHE A 16 1.83 9.21 1.02
N VAL A 17 2.19 10.00 2.03
CA VAL A 17 2.59 11.40 1.84
C VAL A 17 3.83 11.50 0.95
N PHE A 18 4.88 10.72 1.25
CA PHE A 18 6.09 10.72 0.43
C PHE A 18 5.83 10.16 -0.97
N ALA A 19 5.06 9.08 -1.09
CA ALA A 19 4.68 8.49 -2.37
C ALA A 19 3.89 9.45 -3.24
N LEU A 20 2.94 10.19 -2.67
CA LEU A 20 2.13 11.16 -3.39
C LEU A 20 2.99 12.28 -3.97
N ILE A 21 3.89 12.85 -3.17
CA ILE A 21 4.80 13.91 -3.63
C ILE A 21 5.71 13.37 -4.76
N LEU A 22 6.38 12.24 -4.53
CA LEU A 22 7.31 11.66 -5.49
C LEU A 22 6.63 11.20 -6.78
N SER A 23 5.37 10.77 -6.71
CA SER A 23 4.63 10.27 -7.89
C SER A 23 4.41 11.35 -8.95
N PHE A 24 4.19 12.61 -8.55
CA PHE A 24 4.08 13.73 -9.50
C PHE A 24 5.38 14.02 -10.24
N PHE A 25 6.52 13.77 -9.61
CA PHE A 25 7.84 13.90 -10.26
C PHE A 25 8.22 12.65 -11.07
N ALA A 26 7.62 11.49 -10.75
CA ALA A 26 7.86 10.23 -11.44
C ALA A 26 6.99 10.04 -12.68
N ALA A 27 5.82 10.68 -12.75
CA ALA A 27 4.86 10.52 -13.85
C ALA A 27 5.23 11.39 -15.05
N LYS A 28 5.14 10.80 -16.27
CA LYS A 28 5.52 11.46 -17.54
C LYS A 28 4.70 12.74 -17.80
N ASN A 29 3.45 12.77 -17.35
CA ASN A 29 2.51 13.87 -17.63
C ASN A 29 2.76 15.10 -16.75
N THR A 30 3.41 14.94 -15.60
CA THR A 30 3.52 15.96 -14.56
C THR A 30 4.95 16.30 -14.20
N ALA A 31 5.92 15.45 -14.55
CA ALA A 31 7.34 15.68 -14.28
C ALA A 31 7.87 16.95 -15.03
N PRO A 32 8.69 17.77 -14.37
CA PRO A 32 9.23 18.99 -14.98
C PRO A 32 10.19 18.71 -16.16
N ASN A 33 10.95 17.61 -16.09
CA ASN A 33 11.80 17.15 -17.17
C ASN A 33 12.09 15.64 -17.08
N GLU A 34 12.59 15.07 -18.17
CA GLU A 34 12.84 13.63 -18.28
C GLU A 34 13.94 13.13 -17.31
N ARG A 35 14.94 13.94 -17.00
CA ARG A 35 16.02 13.57 -16.07
C ARG A 35 15.50 13.42 -14.66
N VAL A 36 14.69 14.39 -14.18
CA VAL A 36 14.04 14.31 -12.85
C VAL A 36 13.15 13.09 -12.78
N ARG A 37 12.33 12.83 -13.80
CA ARG A 37 11.48 11.66 -13.87
C ARG A 37 12.27 10.37 -13.71
N GLN A 38 13.35 10.20 -14.46
CA GLN A 38 14.17 8.99 -14.41
C GLN A 38 14.83 8.81 -13.04
N ILE A 39 15.39 9.88 -12.46
CA ILE A 39 16.01 9.82 -11.13
C ILE A 39 14.99 9.38 -10.08
N VAL A 40 13.82 10.03 -10.05
CA VAL A 40 12.78 9.72 -9.05
C VAL A 40 12.26 8.28 -9.25
N ARG A 41 12.07 7.83 -10.48
CA ARG A 41 11.68 6.42 -10.75
C ARG A 41 12.71 5.43 -10.23
N ARG A 42 14.01 5.67 -10.49
CA ARG A 42 15.07 4.81 -9.96
C ARG A 42 15.10 4.77 -8.44
N PHE A 43 14.84 5.94 -7.83
CA PHE A 43 14.76 6.04 -6.38
C PHE A 43 13.57 5.24 -5.79
N LEU A 44 12.40 5.34 -6.42
CA LEU A 44 11.24 4.53 -6.04
C LEU A 44 11.48 3.02 -6.27
N ASP A 45 12.11 2.66 -7.38
CA ASP A 45 12.47 1.27 -7.68
C ASP A 45 13.47 0.72 -6.65
N LEU A 46 14.43 1.52 -6.21
CA LEU A 46 15.39 1.16 -5.15
C LEU A 46 14.66 0.88 -3.83
N PHE A 47 13.76 1.76 -3.41
CA PHE A 47 13.02 1.61 -2.15
C PHE A 47 12.18 0.33 -2.05
N ARG A 48 11.60 -0.12 -3.16
CA ARG A 48 10.80 -1.34 -3.21
C ARG A 48 11.60 -2.61 -3.51
N SER A 49 12.87 -2.48 -3.96
CA SER A 49 13.70 -3.65 -4.30
C SER A 49 14.25 -4.36 -3.08
N PHE A 50 14.45 -3.63 -1.99
CA PHE A 50 14.91 -4.24 -0.75
C PHE A 50 13.74 -4.87 0.01
N PRO A 51 13.90 -6.12 0.50
CA PRO A 51 12.92 -6.71 1.40
C PRO A 51 12.77 -5.87 2.67
N GLU A 52 11.54 -5.52 3.03
CA GLU A 52 11.26 -4.67 4.19
C GLU A 52 11.79 -5.28 5.51
N LEU A 53 11.79 -6.62 5.60
CA LEU A 53 12.36 -7.33 6.75
C LEU A 53 13.85 -7.03 6.93
N VAL A 54 14.62 -7.01 5.84
CA VAL A 54 16.07 -6.75 5.88
C VAL A 54 16.34 -5.32 6.35
N ILE A 55 15.62 -4.35 5.82
CA ILE A 55 15.72 -2.94 6.24
C ILE A 55 15.38 -2.81 7.73
N ALA A 56 14.30 -3.47 8.17
CA ALA A 56 13.89 -3.42 9.57
C ALA A 56 14.92 -4.05 10.51
N MET A 57 15.53 -5.17 10.13
CA MET A 57 16.59 -5.80 10.93
C MET A 57 17.82 -4.91 11.07
N ILE A 58 18.22 -4.20 10.00
CA ILE A 58 19.32 -3.22 10.06
C ILE A 58 18.96 -2.08 11.02
N PHE A 59 17.75 -1.54 10.92
CA PHE A 59 17.30 -0.46 11.79
C PHE A 59 17.15 -0.93 13.26
N LEU A 60 16.65 -2.15 13.50
CA LEU A 60 16.60 -2.74 14.83
C LEU A 60 18.01 -2.91 15.44
N TYR A 61 18.98 -3.28 14.63
CA TYR A 61 20.37 -3.39 15.08
C TYR A 61 20.97 -2.04 15.48
N ILE A 62 20.68 -0.97 14.71
CA ILE A 62 21.25 0.37 14.95
C ILE A 62 20.50 1.10 16.08
N MET A 63 19.18 1.03 16.11
CA MET A 63 18.31 1.82 16.99
C MET A 63 17.80 1.06 18.21
N GLY A 64 18.05 -0.25 18.26
CA GLY A 64 17.53 -1.12 19.31
C GLY A 64 16.08 -1.56 19.09
N LYS A 65 15.59 -2.43 19.99
CA LYS A 65 14.23 -2.96 19.93
C LYS A 65 13.20 -1.89 20.26
N SER A 66 12.46 -1.42 19.27
CA SER A 66 11.35 -0.47 19.41
C SER A 66 10.42 -0.53 18.19
N LEU A 67 9.30 0.19 18.25
CA LEU A 67 8.35 0.28 17.13
C LEU A 67 8.90 1.11 15.95
N LEU A 68 9.79 2.07 16.23
CA LEU A 68 10.27 3.06 15.28
C LEU A 68 11.05 2.47 14.11
N PRO A 69 12.00 1.52 14.31
CA PRO A 69 12.68 0.81 13.22
C PRO A 69 11.72 0.16 12.22
N ALA A 70 10.68 -0.52 12.72
CA ALA A 70 9.69 -1.16 11.87
C ALA A 70 8.86 -0.13 11.09
N ILE A 71 8.43 0.95 11.74
CA ILE A 71 7.69 2.04 11.08
C ILE A 71 8.54 2.63 9.94
N LEU A 72 9.82 2.90 10.17
CA LEU A 72 10.71 3.44 9.13
C LEU A 72 10.90 2.46 7.96
N ALA A 73 11.14 1.18 8.25
CA ALA A 73 11.32 0.17 7.20
C ALA A 73 10.09 0.01 6.32
N ILE A 74 8.90 -0.12 6.93
CA ILE A 74 7.64 -0.21 6.21
C ILE A 74 7.35 1.09 5.43
N THR A 75 7.68 2.26 6.00
CA THR A 75 7.50 3.55 5.33
C THR A 75 8.31 3.65 4.06
N ILE A 76 9.60 3.28 4.10
CA ILE A 76 10.49 3.29 2.94
C ILE A 76 9.93 2.38 1.84
N HIS A 77 9.64 1.13 2.18
CA HIS A 77 9.12 0.16 1.23
C HIS A 77 7.73 0.57 0.67
N SER A 78 6.86 1.11 1.52
CA SER A 78 5.53 1.61 1.10
C SER A 78 5.64 2.83 0.19
N THR A 79 6.57 3.74 0.45
CA THR A 79 6.84 4.90 -0.40
C THR A 79 7.24 4.46 -1.81
N GLY A 80 8.15 3.49 -1.94
CA GLY A 80 8.55 2.93 -3.23
C GLY A 80 7.40 2.28 -3.99
N SER A 81 6.63 1.44 -3.30
CA SER A 81 5.53 0.69 -3.89
C SER A 81 4.35 1.58 -4.29
N LEU A 82 3.88 2.45 -3.38
CA LEU A 82 2.78 3.38 -3.64
C LEU A 82 3.18 4.45 -4.66
N GLY A 83 4.41 5.00 -4.57
CA GLY A 83 4.90 6.01 -5.50
C GLY A 83 4.91 5.52 -6.94
N LYS A 84 5.28 4.27 -7.16
CA LYS A 84 5.20 3.62 -8.47
C LYS A 84 3.75 3.50 -8.95
N LEU A 85 2.86 2.92 -8.15
CA LEU A 85 1.44 2.75 -8.50
C LEU A 85 0.74 4.09 -8.75
N PHE A 86 1.04 5.10 -7.93
CA PHE A 86 0.48 6.45 -8.10
C PHE A 86 0.99 7.11 -9.38
N SER A 87 2.29 6.98 -9.70
CA SER A 87 2.83 7.52 -10.94
C SER A 87 2.21 6.89 -12.17
N GLU A 88 1.95 5.58 -12.15
CA GLU A 88 1.26 4.87 -13.23
C GLU A 88 -0.20 5.29 -13.34
N ALA A 89 -0.90 5.49 -12.22
CA ALA A 89 -2.26 6.03 -12.22
C ALA A 89 -2.31 7.44 -12.82
N ILE A 90 -1.36 8.32 -12.46
CA ILE A 90 -1.23 9.68 -13.00
C ILE A 90 -0.95 9.67 -14.51
N GLU A 91 -0.16 8.72 -15.01
CA GLU A 91 0.13 8.61 -16.44
C GLU A 91 -1.09 8.18 -17.28
N ASN A 92 -2.01 7.44 -16.67
CA ASN A 92 -3.19 6.87 -17.33
C ASN A 92 -4.45 7.76 -17.25
N VAL A 93 -4.35 9.02 -16.80
CA VAL A 93 -5.49 9.94 -16.75
C VAL A 93 -5.98 10.32 -18.15
N ASP A 94 -7.26 10.63 -18.27
CA ASP A 94 -7.78 11.26 -19.50
C ASP A 94 -7.13 12.64 -19.69
N LYS A 95 -6.58 12.85 -20.87
CA LYS A 95 -5.88 14.10 -21.23
C LYS A 95 -6.82 15.26 -21.51
N LYS A 96 -8.05 15.00 -21.95
CA LYS A 96 -9.01 16.03 -22.35
C LYS A 96 -9.24 17.10 -21.28
N PRO A 97 -9.49 16.78 -19.98
CA PRO A 97 -9.64 17.80 -18.95
C PRO A 97 -8.37 18.63 -18.74
N VAL A 98 -7.19 17.99 -18.85
CA VAL A 98 -5.90 18.67 -18.69
C VAL A 98 -5.63 19.63 -19.84
N GLU A 99 -5.90 19.21 -21.08
CA GLU A 99 -5.76 20.02 -22.30
C GLU A 99 -6.77 21.18 -22.29
N GLY A 100 -8.00 20.95 -21.85
CA GLY A 100 -9.01 22.00 -21.69
C GLY A 100 -8.58 23.09 -20.71
N LEU A 101 -8.01 22.72 -19.56
CA LEU A 101 -7.43 23.68 -18.60
C LEU A 101 -6.21 24.41 -19.18
N GLN A 102 -5.41 23.74 -19.98
CA GLN A 102 -4.25 24.33 -20.65
C GLN A 102 -4.68 25.38 -21.69
N SER A 103 -5.73 25.13 -22.45
CA SER A 103 -6.30 26.06 -23.43
C SER A 103 -6.82 27.34 -22.79
N LEU A 104 -7.27 27.27 -21.52
CA LEU A 104 -7.67 28.43 -20.71
C LEU A 104 -6.50 29.16 -20.05
N GLY A 105 -5.25 28.79 -20.35
CA GLY A 105 -4.06 29.41 -19.77
C GLY A 105 -3.77 29.00 -18.32
N ALA A 106 -4.37 27.90 -17.81
CA ALA A 106 -4.14 27.45 -16.45
C ALA A 106 -2.67 27.04 -16.22
N ASN A 107 -2.11 27.49 -15.10
CA ASN A 107 -0.76 27.13 -14.71
C ASN A 107 -0.64 25.62 -14.34
N TRP A 108 0.60 25.12 -14.19
CA TRP A 108 0.85 23.71 -13.88
C TRP A 108 0.09 23.22 -12.63
N PHE A 109 0.08 24.03 -11.56
CA PHE A 109 -0.56 23.64 -10.30
C PHE A 109 -2.08 23.46 -10.45
N ILE A 110 -2.75 24.35 -11.17
CA ILE A 110 -4.19 24.26 -11.43
C ILE A 110 -4.51 23.04 -12.29
N ARG A 111 -3.72 22.76 -13.32
CA ARG A 111 -3.88 21.58 -14.18
C ARG A 111 -3.71 20.28 -13.40
N VAL A 112 -2.70 20.20 -12.54
CA VAL A 112 -2.46 19.02 -11.69
C VAL A 112 -3.59 18.84 -10.68
N ARG A 113 -3.99 19.91 -9.98
CA ARG A 113 -5.03 19.83 -8.94
C ARG A 113 -6.41 19.47 -9.50
N HIS A 114 -6.84 20.10 -10.58
CA HIS A 114 -8.19 19.95 -11.11
C HIS A 114 -8.28 19.00 -12.31
N GLY A 115 -7.23 18.88 -13.09
CA GLY A 115 -7.20 17.99 -14.26
C GLY A 115 -6.71 16.58 -13.96
N VAL A 116 -5.75 16.41 -13.04
CA VAL A 116 -5.14 15.11 -12.76
C VAL A 116 -5.63 14.54 -11.44
N LEU A 117 -5.40 15.26 -10.32
CA LEU A 117 -5.65 14.73 -8.98
C LEU A 117 -7.09 14.28 -8.76
N THR A 118 -8.07 15.01 -9.27
CA THR A 118 -9.50 14.67 -9.18
C THR A 118 -9.83 13.32 -9.83
N GLN A 119 -9.13 12.98 -10.92
CA GLN A 119 -9.34 11.71 -11.63
C GLN A 119 -8.66 10.54 -10.89
N VAL A 120 -7.46 10.74 -10.35
CA VAL A 120 -6.66 9.66 -9.75
C VAL A 120 -6.93 9.44 -8.27
N LEU A 121 -7.55 10.39 -7.57
CA LEU A 121 -7.77 10.34 -6.13
C LEU A 121 -8.47 9.05 -5.66
N PRO A 122 -9.55 8.56 -6.30
CA PRO A 122 -10.20 7.30 -5.90
C PRO A 122 -9.26 6.09 -6.02
N ILE A 123 -8.44 6.07 -7.07
CA ILE A 123 -7.48 4.99 -7.34
C ILE A 123 -6.33 5.05 -6.32
N ILE A 124 -5.80 6.24 -6.05
CA ILE A 124 -4.75 6.49 -5.05
C ILE A 124 -5.20 6.01 -3.67
N LEU A 125 -6.40 6.41 -3.24
CA LEU A 125 -6.96 5.99 -1.96
C LEU A 125 -7.19 4.47 -1.91
N SER A 126 -7.63 3.87 -3.01
CA SER A 126 -7.81 2.41 -3.11
C SER A 126 -6.49 1.66 -2.94
N TYR A 127 -5.41 2.11 -3.58
CA TYR A 127 -4.07 1.52 -3.41
C TYR A 127 -3.54 1.72 -1.99
N THR A 128 -3.85 2.86 -1.37
CA THR A 128 -3.46 3.13 0.02
C THR A 128 -4.14 2.19 0.99
N LEU A 129 -5.44 1.92 0.82
CA LEU A 129 -6.17 0.95 1.64
C LEU A 129 -5.62 -0.46 1.50
N LEU A 130 -5.31 -0.89 0.26
CA LEU A 130 -4.61 -2.16 0.01
C LEU A 130 -3.27 -2.22 0.74
N ARG A 131 -2.54 -1.11 0.75
CA ARG A 131 -1.23 -1.03 1.40
C ARG A 131 -1.34 -1.13 2.92
N VAL A 132 -2.36 -0.53 3.55
CA VAL A 132 -2.64 -0.71 4.98
C VAL A 132 -2.78 -2.19 5.32
N GLU A 133 -3.57 -2.92 4.55
CA GLU A 133 -3.81 -4.35 4.74
C GLU A 133 -2.51 -5.18 4.64
N ILE A 134 -1.69 -4.90 3.62
CA ILE A 134 -0.37 -5.54 3.46
C ILE A 134 0.54 -5.19 4.63
N ASN A 135 0.56 -3.93 5.06
CA ASN A 135 1.44 -3.46 6.13
C ASN A 135 1.04 -3.99 7.51
N VAL A 136 -0.22 -4.36 7.76
CA VAL A 136 -0.63 -5.05 9.00
C VAL A 136 0.04 -6.43 9.08
N ARG A 137 0.07 -7.18 7.98
CA ARG A 137 0.77 -8.46 7.92
C ARG A 137 2.28 -8.29 8.08
N ALA A 138 2.86 -7.32 7.39
CA ALA A 138 4.28 -6.98 7.52
C ALA A 138 4.66 -6.58 8.94
N SER A 139 3.86 -5.72 9.61
CA SER A 139 4.07 -5.32 11.00
C SER A 139 4.05 -6.50 11.97
N THR A 140 3.23 -7.52 11.70
CA THR A 140 3.20 -8.75 12.49
C THR A 140 4.52 -9.52 12.37
N ILE A 141 5.04 -9.67 11.14
CA ILE A 141 6.32 -10.35 10.89
C ILE A 141 7.48 -9.58 11.52
N LEU A 142 7.49 -8.26 11.40
CA LEU A 142 8.50 -7.41 12.02
C LEU A 142 8.43 -7.45 13.56
N GLY A 143 7.23 -7.55 14.12
CA GLY A 143 7.03 -7.79 15.54
C GLY A 143 7.69 -9.09 16.02
N PHE A 144 7.60 -10.15 15.22
CA PHE A 144 8.22 -11.45 15.53
C PHE A 144 9.76 -11.36 15.65
N VAL A 145 10.40 -10.49 14.89
CA VAL A 145 11.86 -10.26 14.97
C VAL A 145 12.28 -9.19 15.99
N GLY A 146 11.32 -8.70 16.81
CA GLY A 146 11.63 -7.83 17.95
C GLY A 146 11.22 -6.36 17.78
N ALA A 147 10.40 -6.03 16.79
CA ALA A 147 9.85 -4.68 16.64
C ALA A 147 8.65 -4.39 17.54
N GLY A 148 8.20 -5.35 18.35
CA GLY A 148 7.07 -5.20 19.25
C GLY A 148 5.72 -5.65 18.66
N GLY A 149 4.65 -5.42 19.41
CA GLY A 149 3.30 -5.73 18.96
C GLY A 149 2.89 -7.20 19.12
N ILE A 150 1.91 -7.65 18.31
CA ILE A 150 1.37 -9.02 18.41
C ILE A 150 2.39 -10.08 17.96
N GLY A 151 3.30 -9.72 17.05
CA GLY A 151 4.35 -10.61 16.58
C GLY A 151 5.37 -10.94 17.68
N GLU A 152 5.73 -9.98 18.53
CA GLU A 152 6.62 -10.21 19.67
C GLU A 152 5.93 -11.10 20.71
N ALA A 153 4.66 -10.86 21.01
CA ALA A 153 3.89 -11.75 21.89
C ALA A 153 3.87 -13.19 21.36
N LEU A 154 3.64 -13.36 20.04
CA LEU A 154 3.67 -14.66 19.38
C LEU A 154 5.05 -15.33 19.51
N SER A 155 6.12 -14.60 19.22
CA SER A 155 7.50 -15.10 19.33
C SER A 155 7.82 -15.56 20.74
N THR A 156 7.44 -14.77 21.76
CA THR A 156 7.68 -15.08 23.18
C THR A 156 6.91 -16.34 23.60
N ASN A 157 5.63 -16.45 23.27
CA ASN A 157 4.83 -17.61 23.66
C ASN A 157 5.27 -18.91 22.95
N ILE A 158 5.76 -18.83 21.71
CA ILE A 158 6.39 -19.98 21.03
C ILE A 158 7.65 -20.43 21.77
N GLN A 159 8.52 -19.50 22.19
CA GLN A 159 9.76 -19.82 22.90
C GLN A 159 9.48 -20.48 24.25
N TRP A 160 8.45 -20.03 24.97
CA TRP A 160 8.02 -20.60 26.24
C TRP A 160 7.14 -21.84 26.11
N ARG A 161 6.80 -22.28 24.87
CA ARG A 161 5.94 -23.41 24.55
C ARG A 161 4.52 -23.34 25.11
N TYR A 162 3.97 -22.14 25.24
CA TYR A 162 2.59 -21.93 25.66
C TYR A 162 1.63 -22.13 24.47
N GLY A 163 1.26 -23.39 24.20
CA GLY A 163 0.50 -23.77 22.99
C GLY A 163 -0.85 -23.09 22.89
N ASP A 164 -1.59 -22.99 24.00
CA ASP A 164 -2.94 -22.42 24.03
C ASP A 164 -2.90 -20.90 23.73
N GLU A 165 -1.94 -20.17 24.29
CA GLU A 165 -1.75 -18.76 24.02
C GLU A 165 -1.31 -18.52 22.57
N VAL A 166 -0.45 -19.36 22.02
CA VAL A 166 -0.05 -19.30 20.61
C VAL A 166 -1.25 -19.43 19.69
N VAL A 167 -2.13 -20.41 19.94
CA VAL A 167 -3.35 -20.61 19.15
C VAL A 167 -4.28 -19.40 19.30
N ALA A 168 -4.48 -18.88 20.51
CA ALA A 168 -5.32 -17.71 20.74
C ALA A 168 -4.81 -16.48 19.99
N ILE A 169 -3.49 -16.21 20.01
CA ILE A 169 -2.86 -15.11 19.29
C ILE A 169 -3.06 -15.29 17.77
N MET A 170 -2.86 -16.50 17.24
CA MET A 170 -3.05 -16.81 15.83
C MET A 170 -4.51 -16.57 15.38
N VAL A 171 -5.48 -17.05 16.16
CA VAL A 171 -6.90 -16.82 15.87
C VAL A 171 -7.23 -15.32 15.87
N MET A 172 -6.75 -14.58 16.87
CA MET A 172 -6.97 -13.13 16.97
C MET A 172 -6.33 -12.38 15.78
N LEU A 173 -5.15 -12.80 15.33
CA LEU A 173 -4.46 -12.22 14.19
C LEU A 173 -5.25 -12.47 12.89
N VAL A 174 -5.67 -13.70 12.65
CA VAL A 174 -6.47 -14.07 11.46
C VAL A 174 -7.80 -13.30 11.45
N ALA A 175 -8.50 -13.24 12.58
CA ALA A 175 -9.76 -12.51 12.71
C ALA A 175 -9.57 -11.01 12.40
N THR A 176 -8.48 -10.40 12.87
CA THR A 176 -8.15 -9.01 12.61
C THR A 176 -7.87 -8.76 11.12
N ILE A 177 -7.10 -9.62 10.47
CA ILE A 177 -6.79 -9.51 9.04
C ILE A 177 -8.08 -9.61 8.22
N ILE A 178 -8.94 -10.57 8.52
CA ILE A 178 -10.23 -10.76 7.84
C ILE A 178 -11.12 -9.52 8.03
N CYS A 179 -11.21 -8.99 9.25
CA CYS A 179 -12.01 -7.79 9.53
C CYS A 179 -11.50 -6.58 8.75
N LEU A 180 -10.18 -6.37 8.69
CA LEU A 180 -9.57 -5.29 7.93
C LEU A 180 -9.79 -5.45 6.41
N ASP A 181 -9.71 -6.67 5.89
CA ASP A 181 -9.95 -6.96 4.48
C ASP A 181 -11.39 -6.62 4.09
N TYR A 182 -12.38 -7.08 4.85
CA TYR A 182 -13.79 -6.72 4.62
C TYR A 182 -14.03 -5.21 4.70
N LEU A 183 -13.48 -4.53 5.73
CA LEU A 183 -13.61 -3.08 5.88
C LEU A 183 -13.00 -2.33 4.69
N SER A 184 -11.79 -2.74 4.28
CA SER A 184 -11.08 -2.18 3.15
C SER A 184 -11.85 -2.36 1.83
N GLN A 185 -12.41 -3.55 1.58
CA GLN A 185 -13.23 -3.83 0.41
C GLN A 185 -14.52 -3.00 0.38
N TYR A 186 -15.19 -2.87 1.52
CA TYR A 186 -16.40 -2.05 1.64
C TYR A 186 -16.13 -0.57 1.33
N ILE A 187 -15.04 -0.01 1.86
CA ILE A 187 -14.65 1.38 1.61
C ILE A 187 -14.30 1.57 0.13
N ARG A 188 -13.49 0.67 -0.44
CA ARG A 188 -13.11 0.71 -1.88
C ARG A 188 -14.35 0.65 -2.79
N GLY A 189 -15.29 -0.22 -2.49
CA GLY A 189 -16.53 -0.34 -3.26
C GLY A 189 -17.33 0.96 -3.31
N LYS A 190 -17.37 1.72 -2.20
CA LYS A 190 -18.01 3.04 -2.16
C LYS A 190 -17.24 4.12 -2.92
N MET A 191 -15.90 4.05 -2.92
CA MET A 191 -15.06 5.10 -3.53
C MET A 191 -14.98 4.99 -5.06
N ILE A 192 -14.99 3.77 -5.61
CA ILE A 192 -14.86 3.52 -7.04
C ILE A 192 -16.23 3.52 -7.75
N GLY A 193 -17.33 3.79 -7.02
CA GLY A 193 -18.66 3.99 -7.62
C GLY A 193 -19.18 2.82 -8.43
N GLY A 194 -19.23 1.61 -7.84
CA GLY A 194 -19.91 0.46 -8.45
C GLY A 194 -19.26 -0.16 -9.69
N GLN A 195 -18.13 0.34 -10.15
CA GLN A 195 -17.27 -0.44 -11.05
C GLN A 195 -16.63 -1.52 -10.21
N SER A 196 -17.26 -2.70 -10.19
CA SER A 196 -16.70 -3.89 -9.58
C SER A 196 -15.32 -4.12 -10.20
N VAL A 197 -14.27 -3.79 -9.43
CA VAL A 197 -12.97 -4.42 -9.63
C VAL A 197 -13.23 -5.88 -9.29
N THR A 198 -13.61 -6.64 -10.31
CA THR A 198 -13.82 -8.08 -10.19
C THR A 198 -12.52 -8.65 -9.62
N SER A 199 -12.59 -9.01 -8.37
CA SER A 199 -11.57 -9.79 -7.67
C SER A 199 -11.22 -10.97 -8.57
N GLY A 200 -9.95 -11.39 -8.60
CA GLY A 200 -9.52 -12.57 -9.38
C GLY A 200 -10.32 -13.84 -9.08
N HIS A 201 -11.05 -13.86 -7.97
CA HIS A 201 -11.98 -14.91 -7.57
C HIS A 201 -13.23 -14.95 -8.48
N ASP A 202 -13.79 -13.81 -8.89
CA ASP A 202 -14.96 -13.78 -9.78
C ASP A 202 -14.61 -14.21 -11.21
N ARG A 203 -13.38 -13.97 -11.66
CA ARG A 203 -12.89 -14.53 -12.95
C ARG A 203 -12.78 -16.04 -12.91
N PHE A 204 -12.43 -16.61 -11.76
CA PHE A 204 -12.35 -18.07 -11.61
C PHE A 204 -13.75 -18.71 -11.62
N VAL A 205 -14.72 -18.12 -10.94
CA VAL A 205 -16.12 -18.58 -10.91
C VAL A 205 -16.77 -18.42 -12.28
N PHE A 206 -16.53 -17.30 -12.99
CA PHE A 206 -17.03 -17.07 -14.35
C PHE A 206 -16.45 -18.09 -15.34
N ARG A 207 -15.16 -18.42 -15.21
CA ARG A 207 -14.50 -19.42 -16.06
C ARG A 207 -15.02 -20.83 -15.81
N LEU A 208 -15.33 -21.18 -14.57
CA LEU A 208 -15.94 -22.47 -14.24
C LEU A 208 -17.37 -22.60 -14.77
N ASN A 209 -18.18 -21.53 -14.72
CA ASN A 209 -19.52 -21.50 -15.30
C ASN A 209 -19.52 -21.54 -16.83
N PHE A 210 -18.53 -20.91 -17.47
CA PHE A 210 -18.35 -20.96 -18.92
C PHE A 210 -18.00 -22.37 -19.41
N MET A 211 -17.09 -23.08 -18.71
CA MET A 211 -16.74 -24.47 -19.04
C MET A 211 -17.90 -25.47 -18.83
N LYS A 212 -18.81 -25.23 -17.86
CA LYS A 212 -20.01 -26.07 -17.67
C LYS A 212 -21.02 -25.92 -18.82
N ARG A 213 -21.02 -24.79 -19.52
CA ARG A 213 -21.95 -24.52 -20.64
C ARG A 213 -21.54 -25.20 -21.97
N PHE A 214 -20.27 -25.56 -22.12
CA PHE A 214 -19.75 -26.29 -23.30
C PHE A 214 -19.78 -27.82 -23.18
N ARG A 215 -20.29 -28.35 -22.07
CA ARG A 215 -20.36 -29.79 -21.79
C ARG A 215 -21.80 -30.36 -21.89
N ARG A 216 -22.70 -29.63 -22.56
CA ARG A 216 -24.04 -30.11 -22.94
C ARG A 216 -24.22 -30.07 -24.44
#